data_c78348c75db77038f58de6561194defb
#
_entry.id   c78348c75db77038f58de6561194defb
#
_cell.length_a   1.000
_cell.length_b   1.000
_cell.length_c   1.000
_cell.angle_alpha   90.00
_cell.angle_beta   90.00
_cell.angle_gamma   90.00
#
_symmetry.space_group_name_H-M   'P 1'
#
loop_
_entity.id
_entity.type
_entity.pdbx_description
1 polymer ?
#
loop_
_entity_poly.entity_id
_entity_poly.type
_entity_poly.pdbx_seq_one_letter_code
_entity_poly.pdbx_strand_id
1 'polypeptide(L)'
;MAFENITLEKGMYGVPGKNFTQVLEELDGSQNYAGTPFAGLDAYQRQLKRFGIRVSGANCDIVEKFFTSSQSAALFPEYVARAVRQGMEMASSLPDIAATVTKIDTLDYRTVQTATASDQKIEDPVVEGAAIPETVIKTAGSLVTLHKRGRLIVSSYEALRHHRLDLFTVILRQIGAYIARRQMKDAVDVLLNGDGTNTGITVTALTAAPTYNDLVTLWGKLSDYNLSLIHISEPTRPY
;
A
#
# COMPACT_ATOMS: atom_id res chain seq x y z
N MET A 1 19.68 -29.03 8.12
CA MET A 1 18.46 -28.32 8.60
C MET A 1 17.39 -28.44 7.54
N ALA A 2 16.08 -28.36 7.88
CA ALA A 2 15.00 -28.62 6.91
C ALA A 2 15.05 -27.66 5.70
N PHE A 3 15.36 -26.36 5.91
CA PHE A 3 15.44 -25.37 4.83
C PHE A 3 16.54 -25.67 3.77
N GLU A 4 17.54 -26.46 4.10
CA GLU A 4 18.63 -26.83 3.17
C GLU A 4 18.17 -27.83 2.09
N ASN A 5 17.12 -28.58 2.39
CA ASN A 5 16.61 -29.63 1.50
C ASN A 5 15.45 -29.16 0.60
N ILE A 6 15.02 -27.91 0.73
CA ILE A 6 13.93 -27.35 -0.07
C ILE A 6 14.44 -27.06 -1.49
N THR A 7 13.80 -27.63 -2.50
CA THR A 7 14.06 -27.29 -3.90
C THR A 7 13.28 -26.03 -4.24
N LEU A 8 14.00 -24.96 -4.61
CA LEU A 8 13.38 -23.68 -5.00
C LEU A 8 13.08 -23.67 -6.49
N GLU A 9 11.81 -23.41 -6.83
CA GLU A 9 11.33 -23.37 -8.20
C GLU A 9 10.51 -22.10 -8.46
N LYS A 10 10.56 -21.61 -9.70
CA LYS A 10 9.73 -20.46 -10.13
C LYS A 10 8.23 -20.75 -10.04
N GLY A 11 7.82 -22.02 -10.12
CA GLY A 11 6.44 -22.46 -9.95
C GLY A 11 5.81 -22.06 -8.60
N MET A 12 6.63 -21.87 -7.56
CA MET A 12 6.15 -21.45 -6.23
C MET A 12 5.49 -20.06 -6.22
N TYR A 13 5.75 -19.23 -7.22
CA TYR A 13 5.06 -17.93 -7.39
C TYR A 13 3.65 -18.05 -7.96
N GLY A 14 3.32 -19.19 -8.56
CA GLY A 14 2.03 -19.46 -9.19
C GLY A 14 0.98 -20.07 -8.27
N VAL A 15 1.25 -20.23 -6.98
CA VAL A 15 0.29 -20.82 -6.04
C VAL A 15 -0.83 -19.80 -5.75
N PRO A 16 -2.11 -20.12 -6.07
CA PRO A 16 -3.21 -19.20 -5.89
C PRO A 16 -3.39 -18.80 -4.41
N GLY A 17 -3.59 -17.50 -4.17
CA GLY A 17 -3.85 -16.95 -2.84
C GLY A 17 -2.64 -16.88 -1.90
N LYS A 18 -1.43 -17.28 -2.33
CA LYS A 18 -0.23 -17.27 -1.52
C LYS A 18 0.91 -16.52 -2.19
N ASN A 19 1.68 -15.80 -1.39
CA ASN A 19 2.95 -15.25 -1.86
C ASN A 19 4.09 -16.27 -1.68
N PHE A 20 5.22 -16.03 -2.35
CA PHE A 20 6.38 -16.93 -2.33
C PHE A 20 6.86 -17.22 -0.90
N THR A 21 6.91 -16.23 -0.03
CA THR A 21 7.32 -16.42 1.37
C THR A 21 6.36 -17.31 2.13
N GLN A 22 5.05 -17.17 1.91
CA GLN A 22 4.06 -18.03 2.56
C GLN A 22 4.20 -19.50 2.14
N VAL A 23 4.46 -19.72 0.85
CA VAL A 23 4.73 -21.08 0.34
C VAL A 23 6.00 -21.66 1.00
N LEU A 24 7.04 -20.85 1.16
CA LEU A 24 8.26 -21.30 1.86
C LEU A 24 8.01 -21.54 3.35
N GLU A 25 7.20 -20.73 4.03
CA GLU A 25 6.86 -20.90 5.45
C GLU A 25 6.02 -22.17 5.69
N GLU A 26 5.21 -22.60 4.72
CA GLU A 26 4.48 -23.87 4.81
C GLU A 26 5.41 -25.08 4.67
N LEU A 27 6.45 -24.96 3.86
CA LEU A 27 7.46 -26.02 3.70
C LEU A 27 8.45 -26.07 4.87
N ASP A 28 8.73 -24.92 5.46
CA ASP A 28 9.72 -24.76 6.54
C ASP A 28 9.32 -23.60 7.45
N GLY A 29 8.44 -23.89 8.42
CA GLY A 29 7.87 -22.91 9.32
C GLY A 29 8.89 -22.28 10.26
N SER A 30 8.82 -20.96 10.43
CA SER A 30 9.73 -20.19 11.31
C SER A 30 9.67 -20.61 12.77
N GLN A 31 8.56 -21.20 13.23
CA GLN A 31 8.42 -21.72 14.59
C GLN A 31 9.42 -22.84 14.92
N ASN A 32 9.92 -23.57 13.91
CA ASN A 32 10.86 -24.66 14.09
C ASN A 32 12.28 -24.18 14.47
N TYR A 33 12.52 -22.86 14.42
CA TYR A 33 13.83 -22.27 14.63
C TYR A 33 13.94 -21.44 15.92
N ALA A 34 12.94 -21.51 16.80
CA ALA A 34 12.99 -20.88 18.10
C ALA A 34 14.19 -21.41 18.90
N GLY A 35 15.00 -20.51 19.48
CA GLY A 35 16.22 -20.87 20.21
C GLY A 35 17.44 -21.25 19.34
N THR A 36 17.35 -21.15 18.02
CA THR A 36 18.47 -21.37 17.10
C THR A 36 19.06 -20.05 16.61
N PRO A 37 20.28 -20.02 15.98
CA PRO A 37 20.83 -18.82 15.34
C PRO A 37 19.98 -18.29 14.17
N PHE A 38 18.94 -18.98 13.77
CA PHE A 38 17.98 -18.63 12.73
C PHE A 38 16.66 -18.09 13.28
N ALA A 39 16.54 -17.99 14.62
CA ALA A 39 15.38 -17.39 15.27
C ALA A 39 15.17 -15.95 14.77
N GLY A 40 13.93 -15.58 14.48
CA GLY A 40 13.59 -14.26 13.95
C GLY A 40 13.80 -14.06 12.45
N LEU A 41 14.35 -15.06 11.74
CA LEU A 41 14.43 -15.03 10.28
C LEU A 41 13.21 -15.73 9.68
N ASP A 42 12.61 -15.11 8.66
CA ASP A 42 11.59 -15.77 7.85
C ASP A 42 12.19 -16.82 6.89
N ALA A 43 11.34 -17.66 6.30
CA ALA A 43 11.78 -18.74 5.41
C ALA A 43 12.59 -18.22 4.22
N TYR A 44 12.24 -17.06 3.67
CA TYR A 44 12.99 -16.42 2.58
C TYR A 44 14.41 -16.00 3.04
N GLN A 45 14.53 -15.38 4.22
CA GLN A 45 15.82 -14.96 4.77
C GLN A 45 16.71 -16.15 5.09
N ARG A 46 16.15 -17.28 5.53
CA ARG A 46 16.89 -18.52 5.71
C ARG A 46 17.44 -19.05 4.39
N GLN A 47 16.67 -18.98 3.30
CA GLN A 47 17.15 -19.35 1.97
C GLN A 47 18.26 -18.42 1.47
N LEU A 48 18.18 -17.10 1.70
CA LEU A 48 19.29 -16.19 1.40
C LEU A 48 20.57 -16.60 2.13
N LYS A 49 20.47 -16.96 3.41
CA LYS A 49 21.64 -17.47 4.18
C LYS A 49 22.17 -18.79 3.62
N ARG A 50 21.30 -19.72 3.21
CA ARG A 50 21.70 -20.98 2.57
C ARG A 50 22.58 -20.75 1.34
N PHE A 51 22.21 -19.80 0.49
CA PHE A 51 22.96 -19.44 -0.71
C PHE A 51 24.07 -18.42 -0.46
N GLY A 52 24.29 -18.02 0.78
CA GLY A 52 25.31 -17.05 1.16
C GLY A 52 25.09 -15.67 0.57
N ILE A 53 23.84 -15.27 0.28
CA ILE A 53 23.49 -13.98 -0.34
C ILE A 53 23.25 -12.95 0.74
N ARG A 54 24.07 -11.89 0.74
CA ARG A 54 23.97 -10.74 1.65
C ARG A 54 23.38 -9.56 0.91
N VAL A 55 22.13 -9.21 1.24
CA VAL A 55 21.36 -8.16 0.54
C VAL A 55 21.58 -6.75 1.11
N SER A 56 22.25 -6.63 2.26
CA SER A 56 22.46 -5.34 2.94
C SER A 56 23.73 -5.33 3.77
N GLY A 57 24.21 -4.11 4.13
CA GLY A 57 25.38 -3.89 4.97
C GLY A 57 26.68 -3.74 4.18
N ALA A 58 27.80 -3.50 4.91
CA ALA A 58 29.12 -3.22 4.32
C ALA A 58 29.61 -4.33 3.37
N ASN A 59 29.28 -5.58 3.69
CA ASN A 59 29.65 -6.76 2.91
C ASN A 59 28.50 -7.25 2.00
N CYS A 60 27.68 -6.34 1.50
CA CYS A 60 26.60 -6.63 0.57
C CYS A 60 27.15 -7.21 -0.75
N ASP A 61 26.51 -8.25 -1.25
CA ASP A 61 26.88 -8.91 -2.49
C ASP A 61 26.41 -8.13 -3.74
N ILE A 62 26.88 -8.55 -4.90
CA ILE A 62 26.42 -8.05 -6.21
C ILE A 62 25.18 -8.83 -6.67
N VAL A 63 24.41 -8.24 -7.59
CA VAL A 63 23.17 -8.84 -8.11
C VAL A 63 23.40 -10.17 -8.79
N GLU A 64 24.55 -10.37 -9.45
CA GLU A 64 24.94 -11.63 -10.10
C GLU A 64 24.89 -12.84 -9.16
N LYS A 65 25.08 -12.61 -7.84
CA LYS A 65 25.06 -13.69 -6.84
C LYS A 65 23.74 -14.48 -6.82
N PHE A 66 22.62 -13.83 -7.14
CA PHE A 66 21.34 -14.53 -7.28
C PHE A 66 21.31 -15.51 -8.46
N PHE A 67 22.12 -15.30 -9.48
CA PHE A 67 22.07 -16.06 -10.74
C PHE A 67 23.15 -17.14 -10.82
N THR A 68 23.80 -17.46 -9.71
CA THR A 68 24.81 -18.55 -9.65
C THR A 68 24.21 -19.95 -9.80
N SER A 69 22.93 -20.12 -9.46
CA SER A 69 22.19 -21.36 -9.66
C SER A 69 20.72 -21.09 -10.01
N SER A 70 20.02 -22.06 -10.57
CA SER A 70 18.58 -21.94 -10.85
C SER A 70 17.75 -21.75 -9.59
N GLN A 71 18.15 -22.37 -8.49
CA GLN A 71 17.46 -22.23 -7.21
C GLN A 71 17.68 -20.83 -6.58
N SER A 72 18.92 -20.32 -6.56
CA SER A 72 19.17 -18.98 -6.07
C SER A 72 18.50 -17.91 -6.93
N ALA A 73 18.40 -18.13 -8.25
CA ALA A 73 17.68 -17.23 -9.15
C ALA A 73 16.17 -17.15 -8.85
N ALA A 74 15.58 -18.20 -8.29
CA ALA A 74 14.18 -18.19 -7.86
C ALA A 74 13.92 -17.22 -6.68
N LEU A 75 14.95 -16.82 -5.93
CA LEU A 75 14.84 -15.84 -4.83
C LEU A 75 14.81 -14.39 -5.32
N PHE A 76 15.29 -14.11 -6.52
CA PHE A 76 15.44 -12.73 -7.00
C PHE A 76 14.12 -11.97 -7.17
N PRO A 77 13.03 -12.55 -7.72
CA PRO A 77 11.76 -11.83 -7.81
C PRO A 77 11.19 -11.44 -6.44
N GLU A 78 11.35 -12.28 -5.41
CA GLU A 78 10.91 -11.95 -4.05
C GLU A 78 11.76 -10.82 -3.43
N TYR A 79 13.07 -10.80 -3.69
CA TYR A 79 13.94 -9.68 -3.30
C TYR A 79 13.44 -8.36 -3.90
N VAL A 80 13.14 -8.35 -5.20
CA VAL A 80 12.60 -7.18 -5.90
C VAL A 80 11.26 -6.76 -5.30
N ALA A 81 10.34 -7.71 -5.12
CA ALA A 81 9.01 -7.46 -4.56
C ALA A 81 9.07 -6.86 -3.15
N ARG A 82 9.95 -7.37 -2.29
CA ARG A 82 10.15 -6.86 -0.93
C ARG A 82 10.72 -5.45 -0.91
N ALA A 83 11.73 -5.17 -1.74
CA ALA A 83 12.33 -3.85 -1.82
C ALA A 83 11.33 -2.79 -2.34
N VAL A 84 10.54 -3.13 -3.36
CA VAL A 84 9.48 -2.26 -3.89
C VAL A 84 8.40 -2.04 -2.84
N ARG A 85 7.91 -3.10 -2.18
CA ARG A 85 6.90 -3.01 -1.12
C ARG A 85 7.37 -2.11 0.02
N GLN A 86 8.61 -2.27 0.47
CA GLN A 86 9.19 -1.40 1.50
C GLN A 86 9.20 0.07 1.07
N GLY A 87 9.54 0.36 -0.19
CA GLY A 87 9.47 1.71 -0.73
C GLY A 87 8.05 2.26 -0.80
N MET A 88 7.06 1.42 -1.09
CA MET A 88 5.65 1.80 -1.07
C MET A 88 5.18 2.13 0.36
N GLU A 89 5.49 1.27 1.33
CA GLU A 89 5.11 1.44 2.74
C GLU A 89 5.69 2.74 3.34
N MET A 90 6.96 3.04 3.03
CA MET A 90 7.61 4.26 3.51
C MET A 90 7.03 5.56 2.92
N ALA A 91 6.42 5.50 1.75
CA ALA A 91 5.90 6.67 1.03
C ALA A 91 4.37 6.74 0.99
N SER A 92 3.68 5.72 1.52
CA SER A 92 2.22 5.67 1.52
C SER A 92 1.66 6.47 2.67
N SER A 93 0.89 7.53 2.35
CA SER A 93 0.04 8.27 3.28
C SER A 93 -1.45 8.01 3.05
N LEU A 94 -1.77 7.06 2.16
CA LEU A 94 -3.16 6.72 1.86
C LEU A 94 -3.94 6.20 3.09
N PRO A 95 -3.37 5.35 3.96
CA PRO A 95 -4.06 4.91 5.17
C PRO A 95 -4.42 6.04 6.14
N ASP A 96 -3.68 7.15 6.11
CA ASP A 96 -3.90 8.29 7.01
C ASP A 96 -5.16 9.09 6.64
N ILE A 97 -5.59 9.02 5.37
CA ILE A 97 -6.78 9.71 4.86
C ILE A 97 -7.97 8.77 4.62
N ALA A 98 -7.75 7.47 4.59
CA ALA A 98 -8.79 6.47 4.34
C ALA A 98 -9.40 6.02 5.67
N ALA A 99 -10.72 6.13 5.81
CA ALA A 99 -11.43 5.64 7.00
C ALA A 99 -11.31 4.10 7.15
N THR A 100 -11.30 3.38 6.04
CA THR A 100 -11.12 1.92 6.02
C THR A 100 -10.35 1.49 4.77
N VAL A 101 -9.64 0.37 4.88
CA VAL A 101 -8.97 -0.28 3.75
C VAL A 101 -9.47 -1.72 3.66
N THR A 102 -10.14 -2.05 2.58
CA THR A 102 -10.68 -3.38 2.33
C THR A 102 -9.91 -4.07 1.22
N LYS A 103 -9.43 -5.27 1.48
CA LYS A 103 -8.81 -6.11 0.47
C LYS A 103 -9.90 -6.87 -0.28
N ILE A 104 -9.90 -6.76 -1.61
CA ILE A 104 -10.84 -7.46 -2.48
C ILE A 104 -10.06 -8.36 -3.44
N ASP A 105 -10.63 -9.51 -3.77
CA ASP A 105 -10.03 -10.49 -4.68
C ASP A 105 -10.69 -10.45 -6.08
N THR A 106 -11.69 -9.57 -6.26
CA THR A 106 -12.42 -9.37 -7.51
C THR A 106 -12.01 -8.05 -8.19
N LEU A 107 -12.25 -7.95 -9.49
CA LEU A 107 -12.04 -6.71 -10.24
C LEU A 107 -13.15 -5.69 -10.01
N ASP A 108 -14.29 -6.13 -9.53
CA ASP A 108 -15.49 -5.32 -9.33
C ASP A 108 -15.77 -5.14 -7.84
N TYR A 109 -16.01 -3.91 -7.43
CA TYR A 109 -16.38 -3.58 -6.07
C TYR A 109 -17.62 -2.68 -6.07
N ARG A 110 -18.56 -2.94 -5.16
CA ARG A 110 -19.74 -2.10 -4.92
C ARG A 110 -19.59 -1.42 -3.58
N THR A 111 -19.69 -0.10 -3.58
CA THR A 111 -19.66 0.67 -2.34
C THR A 111 -20.98 0.53 -1.57
N VAL A 112 -20.92 0.65 -0.26
CA VAL A 112 -22.07 0.74 0.63
C VAL A 112 -22.38 2.21 0.83
N GLN A 113 -23.64 2.60 0.65
CA GLN A 113 -24.09 3.98 0.78
C GLN A 113 -25.29 4.03 1.71
N THR A 114 -25.44 5.11 2.45
CA THR A 114 -26.68 5.48 3.09
C THR A 114 -27.59 6.21 2.11
N ALA A 115 -28.92 6.06 2.26
CA ALA A 115 -29.87 6.52 1.26
C ALA A 115 -29.84 8.04 1.04
N THR A 116 -29.62 8.84 2.09
CA THR A 116 -29.53 10.31 2.02
C THR A 116 -28.66 10.86 3.16
N ALA A 117 -28.01 12.01 2.93
CA ALA A 117 -27.20 12.67 3.96
C ALA A 117 -28.06 13.13 5.16
N SER A 118 -29.35 13.45 4.93
CA SER A 118 -30.32 13.77 5.98
C SER A 118 -30.67 12.59 6.88
N ASP A 119 -30.60 11.35 6.35
CA ASP A 119 -30.92 10.15 7.12
C ASP A 119 -29.83 9.78 8.14
N GLN A 120 -28.70 10.46 8.10
CA GLN A 120 -27.57 10.24 9.03
C GLN A 120 -27.58 11.17 10.23
N LYS A 121 -28.38 12.24 10.16
CA LYS A 121 -28.44 13.27 11.21
C LYS A 121 -29.64 13.05 12.12
N ILE A 122 -29.38 12.90 13.41
CA ILE A 122 -30.42 12.94 14.46
C ILE A 122 -30.62 14.44 14.76
N GLU A 123 -31.41 15.13 13.93
CA GLU A 123 -31.57 16.58 14.05
C GLU A 123 -32.81 16.96 14.87
N ASP A 124 -33.87 16.16 14.82
CA ASP A 124 -35.14 16.49 15.46
C ASP A 124 -35.41 15.60 16.68
N PRO A 125 -35.91 16.20 17.78
CA PRO A 125 -36.35 15.44 18.92
C PRO A 125 -37.59 14.59 18.55
N VAL A 126 -37.51 13.30 18.80
CA VAL A 126 -38.63 12.37 18.55
C VAL A 126 -39.68 12.54 19.62
N VAL A 127 -40.91 12.87 19.24
CA VAL A 127 -42.06 13.02 20.16
C VAL A 127 -42.45 11.65 20.72
N GLU A 128 -42.85 11.64 21.99
CA GLU A 128 -43.26 10.40 22.66
C GLU A 128 -44.39 9.66 21.86
N GLY A 129 -44.14 8.40 21.56
CA GLY A 129 -45.06 7.57 20.74
C GLY A 129 -44.88 7.71 19.23
N ALA A 130 -43.94 8.56 18.73
CA ALA A 130 -43.63 8.63 17.31
C ALA A 130 -42.65 7.53 16.89
N ALA A 131 -42.70 7.14 15.62
CA ALA A 131 -41.73 6.20 15.08
C ALA A 131 -40.33 6.83 15.03
N ILE A 132 -39.30 6.07 15.47
CA ILE A 132 -37.92 6.47 15.36
C ILE A 132 -37.52 6.46 13.88
N PRO A 133 -36.84 7.53 13.36
CA PRO A 133 -36.37 7.56 11.98
C PRO A 133 -35.45 6.37 11.65
N GLU A 134 -35.64 5.76 10.51
CA GLU A 134 -34.88 4.62 10.05
C GLU A 134 -33.77 5.08 9.09
N THR A 135 -32.52 4.67 9.33
CA THR A 135 -31.41 4.86 8.39
C THR A 135 -31.26 3.63 7.50
N VAL A 136 -31.49 3.80 6.22
CA VAL A 136 -31.42 2.69 5.26
C VAL A 136 -30.02 2.62 4.63
N ILE A 137 -29.35 1.50 4.83
CA ILE A 137 -28.05 1.20 4.21
C ILE A 137 -28.29 0.43 2.91
N LYS A 138 -27.80 0.94 1.80
CA LYS A 138 -27.95 0.33 0.47
C LYS A 138 -26.59 0.06 -0.16
N THR A 139 -26.51 -0.99 -0.97
CA THR A 139 -25.36 -1.22 -1.84
C THR A 139 -25.51 -0.37 -3.09
N ALA A 140 -24.46 0.32 -3.52
CA ALA A 140 -24.48 1.10 -4.74
C ALA A 140 -24.82 0.25 -5.96
N GLY A 141 -25.64 0.78 -6.86
CA GLY A 141 -26.06 0.09 -8.09
C GLY A 141 -24.93 -0.05 -9.11
N SER A 142 -23.96 0.84 -9.06
CA SER A 142 -22.85 0.90 -10.02
C SER A 142 -21.59 0.23 -9.47
N LEU A 143 -20.78 -0.30 -10.40
CA LEU A 143 -19.53 -0.97 -10.10
C LEU A 143 -18.36 0.01 -10.15
N VAL A 144 -17.50 -0.01 -9.15
CA VAL A 144 -16.20 0.68 -9.19
C VAL A 144 -15.21 -0.23 -9.91
N THR A 145 -14.70 0.23 -11.05
CA THR A 145 -13.72 -0.52 -11.85
C THR A 145 -12.31 -0.21 -11.39
N LEU A 146 -11.56 -1.24 -11.03
CA LEU A 146 -10.17 -1.12 -10.62
C LEU A 146 -9.24 -1.01 -11.84
N HIS A 147 -8.40 0.01 -11.87
CA HIS A 147 -7.40 0.18 -12.91
C HIS A 147 -6.15 -0.64 -12.62
N LYS A 148 -5.79 -1.54 -13.54
CA LYS A 148 -4.53 -2.29 -13.46
C LYS A 148 -3.37 -1.39 -13.88
N ARG A 149 -2.36 -1.27 -13.03
CA ARG A 149 -1.11 -0.55 -13.31
C ARG A 149 0.08 -1.48 -13.13
N GLY A 150 1.09 -1.30 -13.95
CA GLY A 150 2.32 -2.10 -13.88
C GLY A 150 3.49 -1.36 -14.50
N ARG A 151 4.69 -1.82 -14.21
CA ARG A 151 5.93 -1.35 -14.81
C ARG A 151 6.84 -2.52 -15.08
N LEU A 152 7.43 -2.54 -16.25
CA LEU A 152 8.46 -3.50 -16.60
C LEU A 152 9.83 -2.92 -16.22
N ILE A 153 10.62 -3.68 -15.46
CA ILE A 153 12.00 -3.35 -15.14
C ILE A 153 12.88 -4.09 -16.13
N VAL A 154 13.63 -3.34 -16.92
CA VAL A 154 14.62 -3.88 -17.87
C VAL A 154 15.99 -3.39 -17.43
N SER A 155 16.94 -4.32 -17.38
CA SER A 155 18.33 -4.02 -17.06
C SER A 155 19.26 -4.76 -18.02
N SER A 156 20.39 -4.15 -18.36
CA SER A 156 21.43 -4.81 -19.11
C SER A 156 22.17 -5.85 -18.26
N TYR A 157 22.72 -6.86 -18.90
CA TYR A 157 23.51 -7.90 -18.23
C TYR A 157 24.71 -7.29 -17.46
N GLU A 158 25.37 -6.30 -18.05
CA GLU A 158 26.49 -5.59 -17.41
C GLU A 158 26.09 -4.85 -16.15
N ALA A 159 24.91 -4.18 -16.18
CA ALA A 159 24.38 -3.50 -15.01
C ALA A 159 24.04 -4.49 -13.89
N LEU A 160 23.49 -5.65 -14.20
CA LEU A 160 23.21 -6.70 -13.21
C LEU A 160 24.50 -7.27 -12.61
N ARG A 161 25.52 -7.45 -13.43
CA ARG A 161 26.78 -8.08 -13.01
C ARG A 161 27.57 -7.25 -12.01
N HIS A 162 27.60 -5.94 -12.17
CA HIS A 162 28.49 -5.06 -11.41
C HIS A 162 27.82 -4.29 -10.29
N HIS A 163 26.48 -4.22 -10.27
CA HIS A 163 25.76 -3.48 -9.23
C HIS A 163 25.66 -4.25 -7.92
N ARG A 164 25.98 -3.56 -6.84
CA ARG A 164 25.77 -4.06 -5.49
C ARG A 164 24.27 -4.05 -5.15
N LEU A 165 23.84 -5.05 -4.39
CA LEU A 165 22.43 -5.21 -4.00
C LEU A 165 21.90 -4.04 -3.16
N ASP A 166 22.75 -3.39 -2.35
CA ASP A 166 22.34 -2.21 -1.57
C ASP A 166 21.92 -1.03 -2.47
N LEU A 167 22.70 -0.73 -3.50
CA LEU A 167 22.38 0.33 -4.47
C LEU A 167 21.15 -0.04 -5.31
N PHE A 168 21.06 -1.31 -5.71
CA PHE A 168 19.89 -1.81 -6.44
C PHE A 168 18.61 -1.71 -5.60
N THR A 169 18.70 -2.00 -4.29
CA THR A 169 17.60 -1.83 -3.33
C THR A 169 17.09 -0.38 -3.29
N VAL A 170 18.00 0.62 -3.34
CA VAL A 170 17.61 2.04 -3.34
C VAL A 170 16.73 2.36 -4.56
N ILE A 171 17.14 1.89 -5.74
CA ILE A 171 16.38 2.10 -6.98
C ILE A 171 15.00 1.44 -6.88
N LEU A 172 14.94 0.20 -6.38
CA LEU A 172 13.68 -0.52 -6.21
C LEU A 172 12.74 0.18 -5.20
N ARG A 173 13.28 0.71 -4.10
CA ARG A 173 12.49 1.51 -3.13
C ARG A 173 11.98 2.80 -3.74
N GLN A 174 12.76 3.47 -4.59
CA GLN A 174 12.29 4.65 -5.33
C GLN A 174 11.12 4.30 -6.25
N ILE A 175 11.19 3.17 -6.95
CA ILE A 175 10.08 2.67 -7.77
C ILE A 175 8.83 2.46 -6.89
N GLY A 176 8.98 1.83 -5.73
CA GLY A 176 7.90 1.66 -4.76
C GLY A 176 7.29 2.99 -4.31
N ALA A 177 8.13 3.96 -3.97
CA ALA A 177 7.68 5.30 -3.58
C ALA A 177 6.91 6.01 -4.71
N TYR A 178 7.32 5.83 -5.97
CA TYR A 178 6.56 6.37 -7.11
C TYR A 178 5.18 5.71 -7.26
N ILE A 179 5.08 4.40 -7.03
CA ILE A 179 3.80 3.68 -7.04
C ILE A 179 2.88 4.24 -5.95
N ALA A 180 3.37 4.40 -4.72
CA ALA A 180 2.59 4.95 -3.62
C ALA A 180 2.09 6.38 -3.90
N ARG A 181 2.95 7.26 -4.43
CA ARG A 181 2.56 8.61 -4.84
C ARG A 181 1.49 8.60 -5.93
N ARG A 182 1.58 7.65 -6.86
CA ARG A 182 0.57 7.52 -7.90
C ARG A 182 -0.78 7.05 -7.35
N GLN A 183 -0.77 6.09 -6.42
CA GLN A 183 -1.97 5.67 -5.70
C GLN A 183 -2.62 6.84 -4.95
N MET A 184 -1.81 7.66 -4.27
CA MET A 184 -2.29 8.87 -3.60
C MET A 184 -2.92 9.86 -4.58
N LYS A 185 -2.27 10.08 -5.73
CA LYS A 185 -2.84 10.93 -6.79
C LYS A 185 -4.17 10.40 -7.30
N ASP A 186 -4.29 9.09 -7.52
CA ASP A 186 -5.53 8.47 -7.97
C ASP A 186 -6.62 8.60 -6.89
N ALA A 187 -6.28 8.46 -5.60
CA ALA A 187 -7.23 8.68 -4.51
C ALA A 187 -7.74 10.13 -4.44
N VAL A 188 -6.84 11.10 -4.57
CA VAL A 188 -7.21 12.52 -4.62
C VAL A 188 -8.07 12.84 -5.85
N ASP A 189 -7.76 12.23 -6.99
CA ASP A 189 -8.55 12.40 -8.22
C ASP A 189 -9.97 11.87 -8.04
N VAL A 190 -10.13 10.70 -7.40
CA VAL A 190 -11.44 10.15 -7.04
C VAL A 190 -12.21 11.05 -6.07
N LEU A 191 -11.54 11.62 -5.07
CA LEU A 191 -12.16 12.57 -4.14
C LEU A 191 -12.69 13.82 -4.86
N LEU A 192 -11.91 14.37 -5.79
CA LEU A 192 -12.26 15.61 -6.51
C LEU A 192 -13.28 15.38 -7.62
N ASN A 193 -13.11 14.34 -8.42
CA ASN A 193 -13.86 14.11 -9.65
C ASN A 193 -14.89 12.98 -9.53
N GLY A 194 -14.86 12.21 -8.45
CA GLY A 194 -15.68 11.02 -8.28
C GLY A 194 -15.05 9.78 -8.92
N ASP A 195 -15.70 8.66 -8.72
CA ASP A 195 -15.27 7.32 -9.19
C ASP A 195 -15.96 6.90 -10.51
N GLY A 196 -16.61 7.84 -11.19
CA GLY A 196 -17.45 7.60 -12.37
C GLY A 196 -18.88 7.14 -12.01
N THR A 197 -19.14 6.81 -10.76
CA THR A 197 -20.43 6.39 -10.19
C THR A 197 -20.97 7.44 -9.24
N ASN A 198 -20.10 7.91 -8.34
CA ASN A 198 -20.41 8.96 -7.38
C ASN A 198 -19.77 10.26 -7.83
N THR A 199 -20.50 11.36 -7.64
CA THR A 199 -19.97 12.71 -7.85
C THR A 199 -18.88 12.98 -6.82
N GLY A 200 -17.78 13.59 -7.24
CA GLY A 200 -16.74 14.07 -6.34
C GLY A 200 -17.28 15.11 -5.35
N ILE A 201 -16.43 15.52 -4.42
CA ILE A 201 -16.77 16.57 -3.47
C ILE A 201 -17.05 17.89 -4.19
N THR A 202 -17.94 18.71 -3.63
CA THR A 202 -18.18 20.06 -4.15
C THR A 202 -16.93 20.92 -3.96
N VAL A 203 -16.24 21.21 -5.06
CA VAL A 203 -15.03 22.05 -5.03
C VAL A 203 -15.44 23.52 -4.97
N THR A 204 -14.89 24.27 -4.02
CA THR A 204 -15.02 25.73 -3.99
C THR A 204 -13.95 26.31 -4.92
N ALA A 205 -14.36 26.73 -6.13
CA ALA A 205 -13.48 27.40 -7.06
C ALA A 205 -13.24 28.85 -6.62
N LEU A 206 -11.98 29.27 -6.60
CA LEU A 206 -11.60 30.68 -6.46
C LEU A 206 -11.43 31.28 -7.85
N THR A 207 -12.06 32.41 -8.10
CA THR A 207 -12.02 33.11 -9.41
C THR A 207 -10.83 34.05 -9.55
N ALA A 208 -10.11 34.30 -8.46
CA ALA A 208 -8.94 35.17 -8.40
C ALA A 208 -7.86 34.61 -7.46
N ALA A 209 -6.75 35.30 -7.32
CA ALA A 209 -5.74 34.95 -6.33
C ALA A 209 -6.37 34.89 -4.93
N PRO A 210 -6.08 33.86 -4.11
CA PRO A 210 -6.68 33.66 -2.81
C PRO A 210 -6.41 34.85 -1.88
N THR A 211 -7.47 35.35 -1.25
CA THR A 211 -7.42 36.41 -0.24
C THR A 211 -7.49 35.81 1.16
N TYR A 212 -7.20 36.62 2.17
CA TYR A 212 -7.39 36.20 3.57
C TYR A 212 -8.83 35.79 3.87
N ASN A 213 -9.81 36.50 3.32
CA ASN A 213 -11.23 36.19 3.48
C ASN A 213 -11.60 34.82 2.90
N ASP A 214 -10.98 34.42 1.79
CA ASP A 214 -11.20 33.11 1.18
C ASP A 214 -10.68 31.98 2.09
N LEU A 215 -9.54 32.21 2.75
CA LEU A 215 -9.00 31.27 3.75
C LEU A 215 -9.91 31.13 4.97
N VAL A 216 -10.43 32.24 5.48
CA VAL A 216 -11.40 32.23 6.61
C VAL A 216 -12.69 31.52 6.22
N THR A 217 -13.18 31.75 5.00
CA THR A 217 -14.39 31.08 4.49
C THR A 217 -14.17 29.59 4.32
N LEU A 218 -13.02 29.19 3.78
CA LEU A 218 -12.64 27.79 3.64
C LEU A 218 -12.52 27.11 5.01
N TRP A 219 -11.89 27.79 5.95
CA TRP A 219 -11.80 27.31 7.34
C TRP A 219 -13.17 27.14 7.99
N GLY A 220 -14.08 28.13 7.82
CA GLY A 220 -15.45 28.03 8.32
C GLY A 220 -16.20 26.80 7.81
N LYS A 221 -15.96 26.39 6.54
CA LYS A 221 -16.54 25.16 5.99
C LYS A 221 -15.95 23.88 6.58
N LEU A 222 -14.77 23.96 7.16
CA LEU A 222 -14.09 22.81 7.80
C LEU A 222 -14.36 22.76 9.32
N SER A 223 -15.05 23.74 9.89
CA SER A 223 -15.35 23.81 11.33
C SER A 223 -16.15 22.62 11.84
N ASP A 224 -17.05 22.07 11.02
CA ASP A 224 -17.85 20.89 11.35
C ASP A 224 -17.00 19.63 11.57
N TYR A 225 -15.76 19.62 11.07
CA TYR A 225 -14.80 18.52 11.22
C TYR A 225 -13.79 18.74 12.35
N ASN A 226 -14.01 19.73 13.22
CA ASN A 226 -13.11 20.10 14.34
C ASN A 226 -11.65 20.39 13.91
N LEU A 227 -11.44 20.86 12.69
CA LEU A 227 -10.13 21.28 12.22
C LEU A 227 -9.79 22.68 12.75
N SER A 228 -8.68 22.79 13.46
CA SER A 228 -8.20 24.08 13.95
C SER A 228 -7.20 24.71 12.96
N LEU A 229 -7.14 26.06 12.94
CA LEU A 229 -6.16 26.82 12.15
C LEU A 229 -4.72 26.49 12.53
N ILE A 230 -4.48 26.08 13.78
CA ILE A 230 -3.14 25.67 14.25
C ILE A 230 -2.65 24.45 13.49
N HIS A 231 -3.50 23.45 13.25
CA HIS A 231 -3.15 22.25 12.47
C HIS A 231 -2.94 22.51 10.98
N ILE A 232 -3.53 23.59 10.44
CA ILE A 232 -3.42 23.94 9.02
C ILE A 232 -2.23 24.86 8.76
N SER A 233 -1.91 25.75 9.70
CA SER A 233 -0.97 26.85 9.52
C SER A 233 0.40 26.67 10.20
N GLU A 234 0.55 25.68 11.09
CA GLU A 234 1.86 25.43 11.68
C GLU A 234 2.74 24.66 10.69
N PRO A 235 3.75 25.30 10.07
CA PRO A 235 4.79 24.55 9.45
C PRO A 235 5.49 23.75 10.54
N THR A 236 5.61 22.46 10.34
CA THR A 236 6.39 21.56 11.20
C THR A 236 7.66 22.28 11.65
N ARG A 237 7.76 22.68 12.92
CA ARG A 237 9.00 23.17 13.48
C ARG A 237 10.03 22.08 13.34
N PRO A 238 11.14 22.29 12.61
CA PRO A 238 12.24 21.34 12.67
C PRO A 238 12.78 21.35 14.11
N TYR A 239 12.75 20.20 14.74
CA TYR A 239 13.47 19.98 15.99
C TYR A 239 14.95 19.94 15.72
#